data_167a268d57fa2600c5cbfafe544cf3e5
#
_entry.id   167a268d57fa2600c5cbfafe544cf3e5
#
_cell.length_a   1.000
_cell.length_b   1.000
_cell.length_c   1.000
_cell.angle_alpha   90.00
_cell.angle_beta   90.00
_cell.angle_gamma   90.00
#
_symmetry.space_group_name_H-M   'P 1'
#
loop_
_entity.id
_entity.type
_entity.pdbx_description
1 polymer ?
#
loop_
_entity_poly.entity_id
_entity_poly.type
_entity_poly.pdbx_seq_one_letter_code
_entity_poly.pdbx_strand_id
1 'polypeptide(L)'
;MRKKNIIITLTILISILFAQEFKLQFSFIPTGQGFANGDSNKVLNSIGGSFSQESSSDSIKVGDGFLKSSQNVFSEPPEISIYNFPSIINKSSEGVQVEAEVFDLNGIKSANLHVQVGGHNNEIIIPMTENQNNIFQTIIHDTLIDIANFRARVFAEDNLGFISNSLFKTGSINFKNNEMTMSHKNSYYPSGIQKNSWRLISWPGIPSNLSLAESNLNEGHVFYKYDPLSNEYIIPKSIELGTGYWFKHNYKEAVIFDEDTSTSIPLENYVVNLKPGWNIIGSPFSFPVSFKKDSTVGSLITFGIANKNGWSAAQNILEPWNGYAVFSANNSSITLIPFYDDNQSRSRTPSLEEWSLNIKVESESFFNYMTVIGRKEFAKNLTDTYDIPSPKFLENKLSIVTSLDSKNSYHYISDFRSTADFNGVWDLRLNAELGQKNIFISTSENSFFPEGLYFSLVDIQNKSINYEIIKTGSVVKYNSDLSLDYKIVSGDKNYVTITSEKILENIPDKYFLSQNYPNPFNPKTKLDYELPKRSNIQILIYNVLGQQVKILINKEQNYGSHSIFWDGLDQLGNEVSTGVYFARMTTSSFTQTKKMLLLK
;
A
#
# COMPACT_ATOMS: atom_id res chain seq x y z
N MET A 1 -26.16 36.25 19.36
CA MET A 1 -26.24 37.15 18.20
C MET A 1 -25.46 38.46 18.32
N ARG A 2 -25.38 39.11 19.47
CA ARG A 2 -24.64 40.39 19.63
C ARG A 2 -23.11 40.36 19.48
N LYS A 3 -22.42 39.27 19.75
CA LYS A 3 -20.96 39.17 19.65
C LYS A 3 -20.40 39.06 18.23
N LYS A 4 -21.15 38.53 17.27
CA LYS A 4 -20.69 38.42 15.87
C LYS A 4 -20.72 39.76 15.10
N ASN A 5 -21.64 40.62 15.42
CA ASN A 5 -21.75 41.95 14.76
C ASN A 5 -20.66 42.92 15.20
N ILE A 6 -20.15 42.77 16.43
CA ILE A 6 -19.07 43.63 16.97
C ILE A 6 -17.73 43.32 16.27
N ILE A 7 -17.44 42.03 15.96
CA ILE A 7 -16.21 41.64 15.29
C ILE A 7 -16.13 42.13 13.86
N ILE A 8 -17.25 42.10 13.13
CA ILE A 8 -17.31 42.57 11.74
C ILE A 8 -17.15 44.11 11.68
N THR A 9 -17.75 44.83 12.59
CA THR A 9 -17.66 46.30 12.66
C THR A 9 -16.24 46.72 13.09
N LEU A 10 -15.60 45.99 13.98
CA LEU A 10 -14.25 46.30 14.42
C LEU A 10 -13.18 46.00 13.34
N THR A 11 -13.36 44.92 12.56
CA THR A 11 -12.46 44.58 11.45
C THR A 11 -12.51 45.62 10.32
N ILE A 12 -13.69 46.14 10.01
CA ILE A 12 -13.84 47.22 9.03
C ILE A 12 -13.26 48.56 9.54
N LEU A 13 -13.39 48.88 10.82
CA LEU A 13 -12.86 50.10 11.40
C LEU A 13 -11.31 50.08 11.47
N ILE A 14 -10.68 48.92 11.79
CA ILE A 14 -9.24 48.78 11.84
C ILE A 14 -8.63 48.82 10.43
N SER A 15 -9.34 48.36 9.40
CA SER A 15 -8.85 48.38 8.03
C SER A 15 -8.87 49.76 7.38
N ILE A 16 -9.71 50.68 7.86
CA ILE A 16 -9.71 52.09 7.40
C ILE A 16 -8.55 52.90 7.95
N LEU A 17 -7.93 52.50 9.05
CA LEU A 17 -6.85 53.20 9.70
C LEU A 17 -5.43 52.87 9.17
N PHE A 18 -5.26 51.82 8.38
CA PHE A 18 -4.00 51.37 7.83
C PHE A 18 -4.05 51.10 6.32
N ALA A 19 -4.41 52.12 5.55
CA ALA A 19 -4.52 52.01 4.11
C ALA A 19 -3.18 52.01 3.41
N GLN A 20 -2.68 50.82 3.11
CA GLN A 20 -1.99 50.50 1.85
C GLN A 20 -2.14 48.99 1.61
N GLU A 21 -2.83 48.63 0.52
CA GLU A 21 -3.13 47.27 0.04
C GLU A 21 -3.95 46.38 0.97
N PHE A 22 -5.25 46.41 0.82
CA PHE A 22 -6.19 45.60 1.54
C PHE A 22 -6.83 44.55 0.63
N LYS A 23 -6.53 43.25 0.89
CA LYS A 23 -7.24 42.11 0.31
C LYS A 23 -8.30 41.59 1.28
N LEU A 24 -9.58 41.76 0.96
CA LEU A 24 -10.66 41.13 1.70
C LEU A 24 -10.91 39.73 1.13
N GLN A 25 -10.69 38.72 1.94
CA GLN A 25 -11.04 37.36 1.60
C GLN A 25 -12.29 36.96 2.41
N PHE A 26 -13.41 36.75 1.73
CA PHE A 26 -14.62 36.27 2.38
C PHE A 26 -14.69 34.75 2.35
N SER A 27 -14.82 34.14 3.50
CA SER A 27 -15.29 32.78 3.63
C SER A 27 -16.79 32.81 3.93
N PHE A 28 -17.54 32.23 3.06
CA PHE A 28 -18.97 31.91 3.09
C PHE A 28 -19.81 32.48 4.25
N ILE A 29 -20.74 33.37 3.91
CA ILE A 29 -21.83 33.82 4.79
C ILE A 29 -23.14 33.20 4.28
N PRO A 30 -23.86 32.40 5.08
CA PRO A 30 -25.02 31.63 4.59
C PRO A 30 -26.26 32.43 4.22
N THR A 31 -26.27 33.75 4.32
CA THR A 31 -27.47 34.61 4.08
C THR A 31 -27.13 35.94 3.40
N GLY A 32 -26.33 35.88 2.36
CA GLY A 32 -26.04 37.06 1.54
C GLY A 32 -24.93 36.78 0.55
N GLN A 33 -25.10 37.19 -0.69
CA GLN A 33 -24.05 37.14 -1.71
C GLN A 33 -23.21 38.40 -1.63
N GLY A 34 -21.89 38.28 -1.56
CA GLY A 34 -20.97 39.40 -1.60
C GLY A 34 -19.76 39.10 -2.47
N PHE A 35 -19.39 40.02 -3.33
CA PHE A 35 -18.17 39.93 -4.13
C PHE A 35 -17.26 41.12 -3.84
N ALA A 36 -15.96 40.85 -3.68
CA ALA A 36 -14.97 41.91 -3.62
C ALA A 36 -13.90 41.63 -4.69
N ASN A 37 -13.66 42.58 -5.57
CA ASN A 37 -12.64 42.49 -6.59
C ASN A 37 -11.57 43.56 -6.33
N GLY A 38 -10.29 43.14 -6.16
CA GLY A 38 -9.21 43.98 -5.67
C GLY A 38 -8.61 44.99 -6.66
N ASP A 39 -8.86 44.87 -7.96
CA ASP A 39 -8.12 45.65 -8.97
C ASP A 39 -8.91 46.77 -9.66
N SER A 40 -10.14 47.01 -9.31
CA SER A 40 -10.94 48.01 -10.02
C SER A 40 -12.04 48.65 -9.19
N ASN A 41 -11.78 49.07 -7.97
CA ASN A 41 -12.69 49.94 -7.20
C ASN A 41 -14.19 49.56 -7.24
N LYS A 42 -14.54 48.29 -7.35
CA LYS A 42 -15.92 47.81 -7.36
C LYS A 42 -16.12 46.85 -6.20
N VAL A 43 -16.70 47.33 -5.12
CA VAL A 43 -17.28 46.51 -4.06
C VAL A 43 -18.77 46.47 -4.25
N LEU A 44 -19.30 45.32 -4.61
CA LEU A 44 -20.73 45.07 -4.68
C LEU A 44 -21.13 44.24 -3.48
N ASN A 45 -21.92 44.79 -2.59
CA ASN A 45 -22.38 44.09 -1.41
C ASN A 45 -23.87 44.27 -1.22
N SER A 46 -24.59 43.19 -1.25
CA SER A 46 -25.99 43.10 -0.82
C SER A 46 -26.03 42.36 0.52
N ILE A 47 -25.71 43.07 1.58
CA ILE A 47 -26.02 42.59 2.93
C ILE A 47 -27.40 43.08 3.25
N GLY A 48 -28.37 42.18 3.43
CA GLY A 48 -29.74 42.51 3.80
C GLY A 48 -29.81 43.30 5.09
N GLY A 49 -29.82 44.61 4.95
CA GLY A 49 -29.98 45.60 6.00
C GLY A 49 -30.01 46.97 5.37
N SER A 50 -31.04 47.75 5.65
CA SER A 50 -31.17 49.13 5.18
C SER A 50 -30.07 49.99 5.82
N PHE A 51 -29.13 50.46 5.02
CA PHE A 51 -28.31 51.62 5.37
C PHE A 51 -29.01 52.87 4.91
N SER A 52 -29.27 53.76 5.84
CA SER A 52 -30.04 55.00 5.57
C SER A 52 -29.19 56.21 5.19
N GLN A 53 -27.89 56.02 4.90
CA GLN A 53 -27.03 57.13 4.46
C GLN A 53 -25.97 56.67 3.46
N GLU A 54 -25.77 57.43 2.40
CA GLU A 54 -24.64 57.32 1.50
C GLU A 54 -23.38 57.84 2.18
N SER A 55 -22.34 57.04 2.22
CA SER A 55 -21.00 57.49 2.57
C SER A 55 -20.10 57.34 1.35
N SER A 56 -19.43 58.41 0.96
CA SER A 56 -18.44 58.41 -0.12
C SER A 56 -17.10 58.91 0.38
N SER A 57 -16.04 58.20 0.07
CA SER A 57 -14.68 58.72 0.07
C SER A 57 -14.23 58.82 -1.39
N ASP A 58 -13.15 59.56 -1.66
CA ASP A 58 -12.66 59.80 -3.05
C ASP A 58 -12.38 58.55 -3.87
N SER A 59 -12.46 57.37 -3.28
CA SER A 59 -12.20 56.08 -3.91
C SER A 59 -13.27 55.00 -3.68
N ILE A 60 -14.27 55.19 -2.81
CA ILE A 60 -15.30 54.18 -2.51
C ILE A 60 -16.66 54.82 -2.33
N LYS A 61 -17.65 54.41 -3.09
CA LYS A 61 -19.06 54.74 -2.89
C LYS A 61 -19.82 53.55 -2.32
N VAL A 62 -20.47 53.73 -1.18
CA VAL A 62 -21.38 52.76 -0.57
C VAL A 62 -22.78 53.34 -0.64
N GLY A 63 -23.65 52.73 -1.39
CA GLY A 63 -25.04 53.13 -1.53
C GLY A 63 -26.01 52.24 -0.76
N ASP A 64 -27.24 52.70 -0.60
CA ASP A 64 -28.33 51.91 0.00
C ASP A 64 -28.48 50.54 -0.66
N GLY A 65 -28.80 49.52 0.12
CA GLY A 65 -28.85 48.13 -0.23
C GLY A 65 -29.77 47.70 -1.37
N PHE A 66 -30.36 48.69 -2.08
CA PHE A 66 -30.87 48.55 -3.44
C PHE A 66 -30.07 49.51 -4.31
N LEU A 67 -29.29 48.98 -5.19
CA LEU A 67 -28.64 49.75 -6.22
C LEU A 67 -29.70 50.57 -6.95
N LYS A 68 -29.64 51.89 -6.82
CA LYS A 68 -30.33 52.74 -7.75
C LYS A 68 -29.84 52.38 -9.14
N SER A 69 -30.73 51.79 -9.92
CA SER A 69 -30.45 51.37 -11.27
C SER A 69 -30.14 52.60 -12.12
N SER A 70 -28.91 52.91 -12.22
CA SER A 70 -28.37 53.57 -13.38
C SER A 70 -27.47 52.58 -14.10
N GLN A 71 -28.07 51.79 -14.94
CA GLN A 71 -27.41 51.04 -16.01
C GLN A 71 -26.26 50.09 -15.64
N ASN A 72 -26.15 49.62 -14.41
CA ASN A 72 -25.30 48.47 -14.12
C ASN A 72 -26.19 47.23 -14.08
N VAL A 73 -26.23 46.56 -15.18
CA VAL A 73 -26.82 45.22 -15.28
C VAL A 73 -26.01 44.34 -14.36
N PHE A 74 -26.64 43.83 -13.28
CA PHE A 74 -26.08 42.73 -12.54
C PHE A 74 -26.04 41.55 -13.50
N SER A 75 -24.86 41.21 -13.97
CA SER A 75 -24.70 40.00 -14.72
C SER A 75 -24.32 38.92 -13.76
N GLU A 76 -25.21 37.98 -13.57
CA GLU A 76 -24.85 36.69 -13.03
C GLU A 76 -24.13 35.93 -14.15
N PRO A 77 -23.17 35.03 -13.83
CA PRO A 77 -22.54 34.23 -14.85
C PRO A 77 -23.56 33.29 -15.51
N PRO A 78 -23.32 32.83 -16.74
CA PRO A 78 -24.25 31.97 -17.47
C PRO A 78 -24.73 30.77 -16.67
N GLU A 79 -26.02 30.49 -16.71
CA GLU A 79 -26.59 29.25 -16.20
C GLU A 79 -26.38 28.11 -17.22
N ILE A 80 -25.90 26.96 -16.77
CA ILE A 80 -25.58 25.83 -17.65
C ILE A 80 -26.29 24.56 -17.16
N SER A 81 -27.06 23.92 -18.04
CA SER A 81 -27.71 22.64 -17.80
C SER A 81 -27.40 21.65 -18.94
N ILE A 82 -26.59 20.64 -18.70
CA ILE A 82 -26.34 19.54 -19.64
C ILE A 82 -27.49 18.54 -19.50
N TYR A 83 -28.31 18.38 -20.52
CA TYR A 83 -29.48 17.50 -20.48
C TYR A 83 -29.36 16.28 -21.41
N ASN A 84 -28.54 16.35 -22.44
CA ASN A 84 -28.28 15.24 -23.33
C ASN A 84 -26.82 14.80 -23.19
N PHE A 85 -26.57 13.87 -22.25
CA PHE A 85 -25.31 13.21 -22.06
C PHE A 85 -25.58 11.71 -21.82
N PRO A 86 -25.13 10.80 -22.69
CA PRO A 86 -25.49 9.38 -22.58
C PRO A 86 -24.89 8.75 -21.33
N SER A 87 -25.68 7.98 -20.61
CA SER A 87 -25.21 7.19 -19.45
C SER A 87 -24.38 5.98 -19.89
N ILE A 88 -24.69 5.41 -21.07
CA ILE A 88 -23.94 4.32 -21.70
C ILE A 88 -23.54 4.77 -23.11
N ILE A 89 -22.27 4.70 -23.39
CA ILE A 89 -21.64 5.12 -24.63
C ILE A 89 -21.22 3.89 -25.40
N ASN A 90 -21.78 3.72 -26.59
CA ASN A 90 -21.31 2.71 -27.54
C ASN A 90 -20.39 3.39 -28.54
N LYS A 91 -19.22 2.83 -28.76
CA LYS A 91 -18.27 3.32 -29.75
C LYS A 91 -18.90 3.23 -31.13
N SER A 92 -19.15 4.36 -31.76
CA SER A 92 -19.70 4.45 -33.10
C SER A 92 -18.95 5.52 -33.90
N SER A 93 -18.89 5.38 -35.21
CA SER A 93 -18.24 6.33 -36.11
C SER A 93 -18.91 7.74 -36.12
N GLU A 94 -20.11 7.85 -35.54
CA GLU A 94 -20.82 9.13 -35.46
C GLU A 94 -20.41 9.97 -34.25
N GLY A 95 -19.65 9.37 -33.31
CA GLY A 95 -19.28 10.04 -32.06
C GLY A 95 -20.43 10.15 -31.07
N VAL A 96 -20.26 11.01 -30.06
CA VAL A 96 -21.25 11.26 -29.00
C VAL A 96 -21.74 12.71 -29.06
N GLN A 97 -23.02 12.90 -29.34
CA GLN A 97 -23.64 14.22 -29.30
C GLN A 97 -23.87 14.63 -27.86
N VAL A 98 -23.47 15.86 -27.53
CA VAL A 98 -23.71 16.50 -26.22
C VAL A 98 -24.49 17.79 -26.45
N GLU A 99 -25.55 17.99 -25.67
CA GLU A 99 -26.39 19.18 -25.71
C GLU A 99 -26.50 19.76 -24.30
N ALA A 100 -26.43 21.10 -24.25
CA ALA A 100 -26.59 21.84 -23.03
C ALA A 100 -27.44 23.09 -23.28
N GLU A 101 -28.34 23.41 -22.38
CA GLU A 101 -28.96 24.70 -22.31
C GLU A 101 -28.01 25.66 -21.59
N VAL A 102 -27.67 26.76 -22.24
CA VAL A 102 -26.80 27.81 -21.69
C VAL A 102 -27.54 29.12 -21.83
N PHE A 103 -27.88 29.73 -20.71
CA PHE A 103 -28.70 30.94 -20.68
C PHE A 103 -28.01 32.06 -19.92
N ASP A 104 -28.06 33.24 -20.50
CA ASP A 104 -27.70 34.50 -19.85
C ASP A 104 -28.47 35.67 -20.43
N LEU A 105 -28.86 36.63 -19.58
CA LEU A 105 -29.61 37.81 -19.99
C LEU A 105 -28.80 38.72 -20.94
N ASN A 106 -27.50 38.70 -20.88
CA ASN A 106 -26.60 39.49 -21.72
C ASN A 106 -26.22 38.77 -23.02
N GLY A 107 -26.74 37.55 -23.21
CA GLY A 107 -26.38 36.66 -24.30
C GLY A 107 -25.03 35.96 -24.09
N ILE A 108 -24.85 34.87 -24.78
CA ILE A 108 -23.67 34.02 -24.66
C ILE A 108 -22.65 34.42 -25.72
N LYS A 109 -21.43 34.72 -25.29
CA LYS A 109 -20.28 35.00 -26.16
C LYS A 109 -19.64 33.71 -26.69
N SER A 110 -19.50 32.73 -25.84
CA SER A 110 -18.95 31.41 -26.21
C SER A 110 -19.38 30.31 -25.27
N ALA A 111 -19.62 29.12 -25.83
CA ALA A 111 -19.78 27.88 -25.05
C ALA A 111 -18.83 26.83 -25.59
N ASN A 112 -18.14 26.14 -24.72
CA ASN A 112 -17.17 25.12 -25.06
C ASN A 112 -17.40 23.88 -24.21
N LEU A 113 -17.29 22.71 -24.81
CA LEU A 113 -17.23 21.44 -24.11
C LEU A 113 -15.79 21.12 -23.76
N HIS A 114 -15.50 20.99 -22.49
CA HIS A 114 -14.21 20.55 -21.97
C HIS A 114 -14.28 19.07 -21.71
N VAL A 115 -13.53 18.28 -22.48
CA VAL A 115 -13.48 16.82 -22.39
C VAL A 115 -12.17 16.39 -21.76
N GLN A 116 -12.25 15.53 -20.78
CA GLN A 116 -11.09 14.94 -20.12
C GLN A 116 -11.15 13.42 -20.23
N VAL A 117 -10.10 12.81 -20.82
CA VAL A 117 -10.00 11.35 -21.00
C VAL A 117 -9.33 10.75 -19.77
N GLY A 118 -9.75 9.54 -19.39
CA GLY A 118 -9.20 8.82 -18.26
C GLY A 118 -7.69 8.65 -18.33
N GLY A 119 -7.01 8.80 -17.21
CA GLY A 119 -5.55 8.77 -17.11
C GLY A 119 -4.85 10.10 -17.45
N HIS A 120 -5.55 11.09 -17.97
CA HIS A 120 -4.95 12.35 -18.39
C HIS A 120 -5.61 13.55 -17.67
N ASN A 121 -4.80 14.49 -17.19
CA ASN A 121 -5.30 15.75 -16.60
C ASN A 121 -5.65 16.83 -17.64
N ASN A 122 -5.17 16.70 -18.87
CA ASN A 122 -5.40 17.70 -19.91
C ASN A 122 -6.84 17.67 -20.37
N GLU A 123 -7.45 18.85 -20.44
CA GLU A 123 -8.77 19.04 -21.02
C GLU A 123 -8.64 19.35 -22.51
N ILE A 124 -9.44 18.66 -23.32
CA ILE A 124 -9.61 18.93 -24.75
C ILE A 124 -10.81 19.83 -24.89
N ILE A 125 -10.64 20.98 -25.51
CA ILE A 125 -11.68 21.99 -25.66
C ILE A 125 -12.31 21.84 -27.05
N ILE A 126 -13.62 21.59 -27.06
CA ILE A 126 -14.42 21.44 -28.28
C ILE A 126 -15.46 22.58 -28.30
N PRO A 127 -15.45 23.50 -29.30
CA PRO A 127 -16.45 24.53 -29.43
C PRO A 127 -17.86 23.95 -29.59
N MET A 128 -18.84 24.56 -28.94
CA MET A 128 -20.25 24.24 -29.10
C MET A 128 -20.91 25.27 -29.98
N THR A 129 -21.88 24.83 -30.76
CA THR A 129 -22.66 25.70 -31.65
C THR A 129 -24.11 25.82 -31.13
N GLU A 130 -24.61 27.03 -31.09
CA GLU A 130 -26.01 27.27 -30.75
C GLU A 130 -26.90 26.77 -31.89
N ASN A 131 -27.89 25.96 -31.54
CA ASN A 131 -28.86 25.43 -32.51
C ASN A 131 -30.10 26.32 -32.54
N GLN A 132 -30.88 26.36 -31.48
CA GLN A 132 -32.05 27.24 -31.30
C GLN A 132 -32.33 27.40 -29.78
N ASN A 133 -32.85 28.58 -29.37
CA ASN A 133 -33.34 28.79 -28.02
C ASN A 133 -32.33 28.47 -26.89
N ASN A 134 -31.11 28.97 -26.98
CA ASN A 134 -30.05 28.75 -25.97
C ASN A 134 -29.57 27.31 -25.84
N ILE A 135 -29.88 26.46 -26.81
CA ILE A 135 -29.36 25.08 -26.84
C ILE A 135 -28.04 25.05 -27.62
N PHE A 136 -26.98 24.73 -26.94
CA PHE A 136 -25.66 24.55 -27.51
C PHE A 136 -25.38 23.07 -27.68
N GLN A 137 -24.82 22.69 -28.82
CA GLN A 137 -24.53 21.30 -29.16
C GLN A 137 -23.14 21.13 -29.76
N THR A 138 -22.56 19.95 -29.54
CA THR A 138 -21.32 19.51 -30.20
C THR A 138 -21.26 18.00 -30.22
N ILE A 139 -20.29 17.46 -30.95
CA ILE A 139 -20.03 16.02 -31.02
C ILE A 139 -18.64 15.75 -30.49
N ILE A 140 -18.54 14.84 -29.54
CA ILE A 140 -17.27 14.23 -29.15
C ILE A 140 -16.93 13.16 -30.18
N HIS A 141 -15.86 13.36 -30.93
CA HIS A 141 -15.42 12.44 -31.97
C HIS A 141 -15.06 11.06 -31.42
N ASP A 142 -15.28 10.02 -32.19
CA ASP A 142 -14.98 8.62 -31.88
C ASP A 142 -13.51 8.39 -31.51
N THR A 143 -12.61 9.18 -32.05
CA THR A 143 -11.17 9.15 -31.72
C THR A 143 -10.86 9.52 -30.26
N LEU A 144 -11.77 10.19 -29.57
CA LEU A 144 -11.68 10.54 -28.15
C LEU A 144 -12.45 9.55 -27.26
N ILE A 145 -13.22 8.64 -27.88
CA ILE A 145 -14.01 7.63 -27.21
C ILE A 145 -13.19 6.35 -27.18
N ASP A 146 -12.45 6.17 -26.09
CA ASP A 146 -11.61 4.98 -25.88
C ASP A 146 -12.02 4.27 -24.60
N ILE A 147 -11.53 3.06 -24.42
CA ILE A 147 -11.72 2.22 -23.22
C ILE A 147 -11.37 2.95 -21.92
N ALA A 148 -10.48 3.94 -21.99
CA ALA A 148 -10.16 4.83 -20.87
C ALA A 148 -11.35 5.67 -20.38
N ASN A 149 -12.46 5.69 -21.14
CA ASN A 149 -13.62 6.52 -20.85
C ASN A 149 -13.29 8.03 -20.85
N PHE A 150 -14.28 8.87 -20.72
CA PHE A 150 -14.13 10.31 -20.61
C PHE A 150 -15.16 10.93 -19.67
N ARG A 151 -14.89 12.14 -19.23
CA ARG A 151 -15.85 13.03 -18.60
C ARG A 151 -15.85 14.38 -19.31
N ALA A 152 -16.98 15.06 -19.28
CA ALA A 152 -17.08 16.35 -19.93
C ALA A 152 -17.89 17.35 -19.07
N ARG A 153 -17.57 18.61 -19.23
CA ARG A 153 -18.31 19.74 -18.67
C ARG A 153 -18.41 20.86 -19.70
N VAL A 154 -19.45 21.67 -19.60
CA VAL A 154 -19.62 22.86 -20.43
C VAL A 154 -19.04 24.06 -19.68
N PHE A 155 -18.33 24.87 -20.41
CA PHE A 155 -17.75 26.12 -20.00
C PHE A 155 -18.36 27.23 -20.86
N ALA A 156 -18.95 28.27 -20.27
CA ALA A 156 -19.58 29.35 -21.01
C ALA A 156 -19.14 30.73 -20.52
N GLU A 157 -19.02 31.68 -21.45
CA GLU A 157 -18.70 33.07 -21.21
C GLU A 157 -19.82 33.93 -21.81
N ASP A 158 -20.33 34.90 -21.07
CA ASP A 158 -21.29 35.87 -21.56
C ASP A 158 -20.63 37.03 -22.32
N ASN A 159 -21.41 37.92 -22.90
CA ASN A 159 -20.92 39.10 -23.62
C ASN A 159 -20.25 40.16 -22.73
N LEU A 160 -20.37 40.03 -21.42
CA LEU A 160 -19.73 40.92 -20.44
C LEU A 160 -18.42 40.30 -19.87
N GLY A 161 -18.12 39.04 -20.22
CA GLY A 161 -16.93 38.35 -19.80
C GLY A 161 -17.08 37.59 -18.48
N PHE A 162 -18.31 37.36 -17.98
CA PHE A 162 -18.53 36.47 -16.84
C PHE A 162 -18.51 35.02 -17.33
N ILE A 163 -17.93 34.15 -16.50
CA ILE A 163 -17.66 32.78 -16.87
C ILE A 163 -18.32 31.83 -15.85
N SER A 164 -18.92 30.77 -16.35
CA SER A 164 -19.38 29.65 -15.53
C SER A 164 -18.98 28.31 -16.15
N ASN A 165 -19.02 27.25 -15.32
CA ASN A 165 -18.84 25.89 -15.77
C ASN A 165 -19.87 24.96 -15.11
N SER A 166 -20.34 23.98 -15.85
CA SER A 166 -21.19 22.92 -15.29
C SER A 166 -20.37 21.95 -14.41
N LEU A 167 -21.06 21.12 -13.66
CA LEU A 167 -20.45 19.92 -13.11
C LEU A 167 -20.05 18.96 -14.23
N PHE A 168 -19.00 18.15 -13.99
CA PHE A 168 -18.64 17.09 -14.91
C PHE A 168 -19.78 16.07 -15.05
N LYS A 169 -20.05 15.67 -16.28
CA LYS A 169 -20.85 14.50 -16.63
C LYS A 169 -19.93 13.40 -17.09
N THR A 170 -20.24 12.17 -16.68
CA THR A 170 -19.51 10.98 -17.09
C THR A 170 -20.50 9.88 -17.44
N GLY A 171 -20.19 9.10 -18.46
CA GLY A 171 -20.93 7.92 -18.86
C GLY A 171 -20.08 6.66 -18.65
N SER A 172 -20.62 5.54 -19.05
CA SER A 172 -19.89 4.26 -19.10
C SER A 172 -19.74 3.83 -20.55
N ILE A 173 -18.59 3.28 -20.90
CA ILE A 173 -18.31 2.79 -22.26
C ILE A 173 -18.37 1.26 -22.24
N ASN A 174 -19.15 0.66 -23.15
CA ASN A 174 -19.08 -0.76 -23.43
C ASN A 174 -17.90 -1.04 -24.35
N PHE A 175 -17.06 -1.96 -23.98
CA PHE A 175 -15.88 -2.36 -24.74
C PHE A 175 -15.74 -3.88 -24.75
N LYS A 176 -15.06 -4.41 -25.77
CA LYS A 176 -14.61 -5.80 -25.76
C LYS A 176 -13.33 -5.94 -24.98
N ASN A 177 -13.19 -7.01 -24.23
CA ASN A 177 -11.99 -7.23 -23.43
C ASN A 177 -10.71 -7.35 -24.27
N ASN A 178 -10.81 -7.72 -25.55
CA ASN A 178 -9.69 -7.73 -26.48
C ASN A 178 -9.17 -6.32 -26.84
N GLU A 179 -9.98 -5.28 -26.64
CA GLU A 179 -9.53 -3.87 -26.81
C GLU A 179 -8.65 -3.43 -25.62
N MET A 180 -8.80 -4.13 -24.49
CA MET A 180 -7.99 -3.95 -23.30
C MET A 180 -7.17 -5.22 -23.05
N THR A 181 -6.22 -5.46 -23.92
CA THR A 181 -5.44 -6.69 -23.88
C THR A 181 -4.63 -6.79 -22.60
N MET A 182 -4.87 -7.85 -21.83
CA MET A 182 -4.00 -8.28 -20.74
C MET A 182 -2.54 -8.42 -21.21
N SER A 183 -2.33 -8.70 -22.49
CA SER A 183 -1.04 -8.84 -23.16
C SER A 183 -0.47 -7.55 -23.76
N HIS A 184 -0.96 -6.37 -23.36
CA HIS A 184 -0.38 -5.10 -23.81
C HIS A 184 1.11 -5.03 -23.46
N LYS A 185 1.90 -4.39 -24.32
CA LYS A 185 3.36 -4.33 -24.25
C LYS A 185 3.95 -3.86 -22.92
N ASN A 186 3.18 -3.09 -22.15
CA ASN A 186 3.53 -2.59 -20.82
C ASN A 186 2.78 -3.31 -19.69
N SER A 187 2.01 -4.35 -19.99
CA SER A 187 1.22 -5.09 -19.00
C SER A 187 2.11 -6.03 -18.16
N TYR A 188 1.65 -6.38 -16.97
CA TYR A 188 2.25 -7.44 -16.14
C TYR A 188 2.17 -8.83 -16.80
N TYR A 189 1.36 -9.00 -17.85
CA TYR A 189 1.08 -10.27 -18.51
C TYR A 189 1.31 -10.19 -20.04
N PRO A 190 2.48 -9.75 -20.52
CA PRO A 190 2.69 -9.50 -21.95
C PRO A 190 2.54 -10.75 -22.83
N SER A 191 2.58 -11.95 -22.24
CA SER A 191 2.36 -13.23 -22.91
C SER A 191 1.15 -13.98 -22.35
N GLY A 192 0.21 -13.29 -21.73
CA GLY A 192 -0.89 -13.88 -21.00
C GLY A 192 -0.46 -14.60 -19.72
N ILE A 193 -1.44 -15.16 -18.99
CA ILE A 193 -1.19 -15.93 -17.78
C ILE A 193 -0.81 -17.36 -18.17
N GLN A 194 0.37 -17.80 -17.74
CA GLN A 194 0.88 -19.13 -18.06
C GLN A 194 0.23 -20.20 -17.18
N LYS A 195 0.06 -21.39 -17.76
CA LYS A 195 -0.55 -22.52 -17.06
C LYS A 195 0.19 -22.89 -15.78
N ASN A 196 -0.54 -23.41 -14.81
CA ASN A 196 -0.04 -23.86 -13.51
C ASN A 196 0.68 -22.78 -12.67
N SER A 197 0.57 -21.52 -13.08
CA SER A 197 1.12 -20.39 -12.35
C SER A 197 0.02 -19.62 -11.64
N TRP A 198 0.21 -19.36 -10.35
CA TRP A 198 -0.65 -18.44 -9.64
C TRP A 198 -0.35 -17.00 -10.09
N ARG A 199 -1.41 -16.21 -10.22
CA ARG A 199 -1.32 -14.78 -10.49
C ARG A 199 -2.33 -14.03 -9.65
N LEU A 200 -1.96 -12.84 -9.26
CA LEU A 200 -2.83 -11.93 -8.54
C LEU A 200 -3.40 -10.93 -9.55
N ILE A 201 -4.68 -11.10 -9.87
CA ILE A 201 -5.34 -10.32 -10.92
C ILE A 201 -6.49 -9.48 -10.35
N SER A 202 -6.90 -8.46 -11.08
CA SER A 202 -8.14 -7.72 -10.85
C SER A 202 -8.91 -7.60 -12.17
N TRP A 203 -10.16 -7.16 -12.07
CA TRP A 203 -10.99 -6.99 -13.25
C TRP A 203 -11.26 -5.52 -13.51
N PRO A 204 -10.81 -4.97 -14.62
CA PRO A 204 -11.12 -3.60 -15.00
C PRO A 204 -12.51 -3.54 -15.67
N GLY A 205 -13.38 -2.67 -15.14
CA GLY A 205 -14.77 -2.57 -15.55
C GLY A 205 -15.68 -3.65 -14.98
N ILE A 206 -16.95 -3.59 -15.38
CA ILE A 206 -18.01 -4.54 -15.00
C ILE A 206 -18.12 -5.56 -16.12
N PRO A 207 -17.72 -6.82 -15.91
CA PRO A 207 -17.85 -7.86 -16.94
C PRO A 207 -19.30 -8.19 -17.19
N SER A 208 -19.68 -8.38 -18.45
CA SER A 208 -21.05 -8.66 -18.85
C SER A 208 -21.51 -10.09 -18.50
N ASN A 209 -20.58 -11.04 -18.38
CA ASN A 209 -20.96 -12.46 -18.35
C ASN A 209 -19.97 -13.39 -17.63
N LEU A 210 -19.29 -12.97 -16.58
CA LEU A 210 -18.36 -13.83 -15.87
C LEU A 210 -18.97 -14.39 -14.59
N SER A 211 -19.52 -15.60 -14.68
CA SER A 211 -19.83 -16.41 -13.51
C SER A 211 -18.57 -17.14 -13.05
N LEU A 212 -18.08 -16.81 -11.85
CA LEU A 212 -17.00 -17.55 -11.18
C LEU A 212 -17.52 -18.78 -10.42
N ALA A 213 -18.84 -19.00 -10.40
CA ALA A 213 -19.45 -20.08 -9.64
C ALA A 213 -19.02 -21.48 -10.13
N GLU A 214 -18.56 -21.59 -11.37
CA GLU A 214 -18.05 -22.83 -11.99
C GLU A 214 -16.53 -22.93 -11.92
N SER A 215 -15.88 -22.04 -11.18
CA SER A 215 -14.44 -21.98 -11.04
C SER A 215 -13.91 -23.21 -10.30
N ASN A 216 -13.46 -24.19 -11.07
CA ASN A 216 -12.88 -25.44 -10.59
C ASN A 216 -11.64 -25.78 -11.43
N LEU A 217 -10.51 -26.04 -10.77
CA LEU A 217 -9.26 -26.35 -11.48
C LEU A 217 -9.37 -27.62 -12.33
N ASN A 218 -10.25 -28.56 -11.97
CA ASN A 218 -10.54 -29.75 -12.79
C ASN A 218 -11.24 -29.38 -14.11
N GLU A 219 -11.93 -28.26 -14.16
CA GLU A 219 -12.58 -27.70 -15.34
C GLU A 219 -11.71 -26.71 -16.09
N GLY A 220 -10.49 -26.47 -15.60
CA GLY A 220 -9.47 -25.67 -16.29
C GLY A 220 -8.93 -24.49 -15.52
N HIS A 221 -9.67 -23.89 -14.60
CA HIS A 221 -9.19 -22.73 -13.83
C HIS A 221 -9.83 -22.64 -12.44
N VAL A 222 -9.22 -21.82 -11.59
CA VAL A 222 -9.74 -21.50 -10.26
C VAL A 222 -9.47 -20.04 -9.92
N PHE A 223 -10.47 -19.41 -9.29
CA PHE A 223 -10.36 -18.12 -8.65
C PHE A 223 -10.48 -18.26 -7.14
N TYR A 224 -9.66 -17.50 -6.40
CA TYR A 224 -9.84 -17.30 -4.96
C TYR A 224 -9.89 -15.82 -4.63
N LYS A 225 -10.90 -15.44 -3.85
CA LYS A 225 -10.97 -14.17 -3.15
C LYS A 225 -10.43 -14.37 -1.73
N TYR A 226 -9.63 -13.45 -1.25
CA TYR A 226 -9.18 -13.44 0.14
C TYR A 226 -10.18 -12.68 1.00
N ASP A 227 -10.61 -13.28 2.10
CA ASP A 227 -11.45 -12.62 3.10
C ASP A 227 -10.57 -12.12 4.27
N PRO A 228 -10.44 -10.80 4.46
CA PRO A 228 -9.61 -10.23 5.53
C PRO A 228 -10.09 -10.58 6.94
N LEU A 229 -11.37 -10.84 7.13
CA LEU A 229 -11.94 -11.10 8.46
C LEU A 229 -11.69 -12.53 8.94
N SER A 230 -11.93 -13.51 8.09
CA SER A 230 -11.64 -14.91 8.40
C SER A 230 -10.18 -15.29 8.16
N ASN A 231 -9.44 -14.47 7.42
CA ASN A 231 -8.07 -14.74 6.96
C ASN A 231 -7.99 -16.02 6.11
N GLU A 232 -9.03 -16.26 5.30
CA GLU A 232 -9.19 -17.47 4.48
C GLU A 232 -9.41 -17.11 3.01
N TYR A 233 -9.23 -18.10 2.15
CA TYR A 233 -9.53 -18.03 0.73
C TYR A 233 -10.90 -18.64 0.46
N ILE A 234 -11.74 -17.89 -0.24
CA ILE A 234 -13.08 -18.31 -0.65
C ILE A 234 -13.21 -18.30 -2.17
N ILE A 235 -14.00 -19.21 -2.72
CA ILE A 235 -14.38 -19.18 -4.13
C ILE A 235 -15.45 -18.10 -4.31
N PRO A 236 -15.18 -17.03 -5.10
CA PRO A 236 -16.14 -15.96 -5.28
C PRO A 236 -17.32 -16.44 -6.16
N LYS A 237 -18.50 -15.89 -5.90
CA LYS A 237 -19.70 -16.15 -6.71
C LYS A 237 -19.79 -15.21 -7.92
N SER A 238 -19.12 -14.08 -7.86
CA SER A 238 -19.09 -13.06 -8.91
C SER A 238 -17.83 -12.22 -8.79
N ILE A 239 -17.50 -11.48 -9.82
CA ILE A 239 -16.45 -10.46 -9.79
C ILE A 239 -16.99 -9.20 -9.11
N GLU A 240 -16.24 -8.70 -8.14
CA GLU A 240 -16.51 -7.47 -7.42
C GLU A 240 -15.49 -6.40 -7.83
N LEU A 241 -15.98 -5.20 -8.14
CA LEU A 241 -15.12 -4.06 -8.49
C LEU A 241 -14.17 -3.72 -7.34
N GLY A 242 -12.95 -3.32 -7.68
CA GLY A 242 -11.95 -2.93 -6.69
C GLY A 242 -11.32 -4.09 -5.92
N THR A 243 -11.71 -5.33 -6.24
CA THR A 243 -11.21 -6.56 -5.59
C THR A 243 -10.16 -7.23 -6.46
N GLY A 244 -9.10 -7.74 -5.84
CA GLY A 244 -8.13 -8.61 -6.48
C GLY A 244 -8.41 -10.08 -6.18
N TYR A 245 -7.98 -10.93 -7.08
CA TYR A 245 -8.23 -12.38 -7.05
C TYR A 245 -6.96 -13.15 -7.34
N TRP A 246 -6.77 -14.25 -6.63
CA TRP A 246 -5.83 -15.27 -7.03
C TRP A 246 -6.45 -16.10 -8.15
N PHE A 247 -5.73 -16.19 -9.25
CA PHE A 247 -6.12 -16.97 -10.44
C PHE A 247 -5.04 -17.98 -10.81
N LYS A 248 -5.46 -19.17 -11.19
CA LYS A 248 -4.62 -20.23 -11.75
C LYS A 248 -5.42 -21.04 -12.75
N HIS A 249 -4.76 -21.53 -13.80
CA HIS A 249 -5.37 -22.41 -14.80
C HIS A 249 -4.42 -23.52 -15.23
N ASN A 250 -5.00 -24.54 -15.89
CA ASN A 250 -4.26 -25.67 -16.46
C ASN A 250 -4.48 -25.83 -17.98
N TYR A 251 -5.09 -24.83 -18.63
CA TYR A 251 -5.31 -24.84 -20.08
C TYR A 251 -4.00 -25.04 -20.83
N LYS A 252 -4.07 -25.53 -22.08
CA LYS A 252 -2.90 -25.79 -22.90
C LYS A 252 -2.15 -24.50 -23.23
N GLU A 253 -2.88 -23.44 -23.48
CA GLU A 253 -2.36 -22.13 -23.89
C GLU A 253 -2.47 -21.11 -22.76
N ALA A 254 -1.72 -20.02 -22.85
CA ALA A 254 -1.82 -18.92 -21.93
C ALA A 254 -3.22 -18.28 -21.98
N VAL A 255 -3.75 -17.90 -20.82
CA VAL A 255 -5.06 -17.25 -20.74
C VAL A 255 -4.92 -15.75 -20.97
N ILE A 256 -5.73 -15.26 -21.89
CA ILE A 256 -5.97 -13.85 -22.15
C ILE A 256 -7.49 -13.68 -22.10
N PHE A 257 -7.99 -12.79 -21.22
CA PHE A 257 -9.44 -12.58 -21.05
C PHE A 257 -9.95 -11.61 -22.13
N ASP A 258 -10.03 -12.05 -23.39
CA ASP A 258 -10.33 -11.20 -24.53
C ASP A 258 -11.66 -11.47 -25.26
N GLU A 259 -12.36 -12.56 -24.92
CA GLU A 259 -13.59 -12.93 -25.64
C GLU A 259 -14.86 -12.22 -25.13
N ASP A 260 -14.84 -11.71 -23.90
CA ASP A 260 -16.00 -11.09 -23.27
C ASP A 260 -16.04 -9.56 -23.46
N THR A 261 -17.20 -9.00 -23.12
CA THR A 261 -17.40 -7.55 -23.05
C THR A 261 -17.42 -7.08 -21.59
N SER A 262 -16.97 -5.85 -21.38
CA SER A 262 -17.07 -5.18 -20.09
C SER A 262 -17.60 -3.76 -20.27
N THR A 263 -18.14 -3.21 -19.18
CA THR A 263 -18.56 -1.80 -19.13
C THR A 263 -17.63 -1.05 -18.21
N SER A 264 -17.05 0.06 -18.69
CA SER A 264 -16.22 0.93 -17.86
C SER A 264 -17.03 1.56 -16.74
N ILE A 265 -16.38 1.88 -15.64
CA ILE A 265 -17.00 2.66 -14.57
C ILE A 265 -16.90 4.17 -14.87
N PRO A 266 -17.75 5.00 -14.26
CA PRO A 266 -17.67 6.45 -14.34
C PRO A 266 -16.30 6.97 -13.89
N LEU A 267 -15.82 8.06 -14.55
CA LEU A 267 -14.53 8.68 -14.22
C LEU A 267 -14.63 9.59 -13.00
N GLU A 268 -14.86 8.97 -11.87
CA GLU A 268 -14.88 9.59 -10.55
C GLU A 268 -13.88 8.89 -9.64
N ASN A 269 -13.56 9.53 -8.51
CA ASN A 269 -12.73 8.90 -7.50
C ASN A 269 -13.43 7.63 -6.99
N TYR A 270 -12.73 6.50 -7.07
CA TYR A 270 -13.25 5.22 -6.60
C TYR A 270 -12.65 4.85 -5.25
N VAL A 271 -13.50 4.60 -4.25
CA VAL A 271 -13.08 4.28 -2.89
C VAL A 271 -13.10 2.78 -2.66
N VAL A 272 -11.94 2.21 -2.39
CA VAL A 272 -11.77 0.81 -1.95
C VAL A 272 -11.69 0.78 -0.43
N ASN A 273 -12.68 0.19 0.22
CA ASN A 273 -12.72 0.05 1.67
C ASN A 273 -11.83 -1.12 2.12
N LEU A 274 -11.00 -0.87 3.13
CA LEU A 274 -10.09 -1.84 3.71
C LEU A 274 -10.56 -2.29 5.08
N LYS A 275 -10.35 -3.56 5.38
CA LYS A 275 -10.53 -4.15 6.71
C LYS A 275 -9.18 -4.25 7.42
N PRO A 276 -9.16 -4.33 8.78
CA PRO A 276 -7.92 -4.59 9.49
C PRO A 276 -7.28 -5.90 9.03
N GLY A 277 -5.97 -5.89 8.86
CA GLY A 277 -5.23 -7.01 8.31
C GLY A 277 -4.91 -6.86 6.82
N TRP A 278 -4.59 -7.97 6.17
CA TRP A 278 -4.32 -8.02 4.74
C TRP A 278 -5.60 -7.93 3.92
N ASN A 279 -5.56 -7.14 2.86
CA ASN A 279 -6.62 -6.99 1.87
C ASN A 279 -6.03 -7.26 0.48
N ILE A 280 -6.82 -7.82 -0.43
CA ILE A 280 -6.44 -7.98 -1.83
C ILE A 280 -7.38 -7.12 -2.67
N ILE A 281 -6.82 -6.12 -3.33
CA ILE A 281 -7.55 -5.10 -4.09
C ILE A 281 -7.12 -5.08 -5.55
N GLY A 282 -7.86 -4.38 -6.37
CA GLY A 282 -7.52 -4.13 -7.76
C GLY A 282 -8.09 -2.82 -8.28
N SER A 283 -7.67 -2.42 -9.47
CA SER A 283 -8.23 -1.25 -10.13
C SER A 283 -9.45 -1.64 -10.95
N PRO A 284 -10.59 -0.96 -10.79
CA PRO A 284 -11.73 -1.14 -11.68
C PRO A 284 -11.63 -0.29 -12.95
N PHE A 285 -10.56 0.48 -13.13
CA PHE A 285 -10.32 1.29 -14.32
C PHE A 285 -9.56 0.49 -15.38
N SER A 286 -9.83 0.79 -16.65
CA SER A 286 -9.20 0.16 -17.81
C SER A 286 -7.83 0.75 -18.17
N PHE A 287 -7.32 1.66 -17.36
CA PHE A 287 -6.05 2.37 -17.53
C PHE A 287 -5.35 2.52 -16.17
N PRO A 288 -4.04 2.81 -16.16
CA PRO A 288 -3.30 3.03 -14.93
C PRO A 288 -3.84 4.20 -14.13
N VAL A 289 -4.00 4.03 -12.81
CA VAL A 289 -4.53 5.06 -11.91
C VAL A 289 -3.62 5.30 -10.72
N SER A 290 -3.52 6.54 -10.29
CA SER A 290 -2.89 6.89 -9.03
C SER A 290 -3.85 6.66 -7.85
N PHE A 291 -3.33 6.70 -6.64
CA PHE A 291 -4.16 6.51 -5.45
C PHE A 291 -3.69 7.38 -4.27
N LYS A 292 -4.62 7.63 -3.37
CA LYS A 292 -4.36 8.21 -2.04
C LYS A 292 -4.72 7.20 -0.97
N LYS A 293 -3.93 7.13 0.09
CA LYS A 293 -4.14 6.27 1.24
C LYS A 293 -3.75 6.96 2.53
N ASP A 294 -4.31 6.51 3.65
CA ASP A 294 -3.95 6.99 4.97
C ASP A 294 -2.57 6.44 5.41
N SER A 295 -1.96 7.07 6.40
CA SER A 295 -0.70 6.63 6.98
C SER A 295 -0.78 5.26 7.68
N THR A 296 -1.99 4.83 8.07
CA THR A 296 -2.26 3.52 8.67
C THR A 296 -2.31 2.37 7.67
N VAL A 297 -2.28 2.70 6.37
CA VAL A 297 -2.29 1.75 5.27
C VAL A 297 -0.86 1.53 4.78
N GLY A 298 -0.41 0.28 4.78
CA GLY A 298 0.91 -0.13 4.33
C GLY A 298 1.17 0.12 2.83
N SER A 299 2.36 -0.20 2.38
CA SER A 299 2.68 -0.17 0.96
C SER A 299 1.94 -1.28 0.22
N LEU A 300 1.52 -1.01 -1.01
CA LEU A 300 0.94 -2.01 -1.87
C LEU A 300 2.04 -2.93 -2.39
N ILE A 301 1.74 -4.22 -2.43
CA ILE A 301 2.60 -5.24 -3.02
C ILE A 301 1.84 -6.01 -4.09
N THR A 302 2.55 -6.49 -5.09
CA THR A 302 1.99 -7.29 -6.19
C THR A 302 2.76 -8.58 -6.36
N PHE A 303 2.14 -9.58 -7.00
CA PHE A 303 2.71 -10.89 -7.21
C PHE A 303 2.99 -11.18 -8.69
N GLY A 304 4.22 -11.55 -8.97
CA GLY A 304 4.69 -11.91 -10.30
C GLY A 304 5.17 -10.70 -11.10
N ILE A 305 6.38 -10.78 -11.62
CA ILE A 305 6.96 -9.83 -12.56
C ILE A 305 7.54 -10.62 -13.72
N ALA A 306 7.13 -10.27 -14.94
CA ALA A 306 7.55 -11.00 -16.14
C ALA A 306 7.26 -12.52 -16.01
N ASN A 307 8.29 -13.36 -16.12
CA ASN A 307 8.13 -14.83 -16.06
C ASN A 307 8.50 -15.45 -14.71
N LYS A 308 8.77 -14.63 -13.69
CA LYS A 308 9.12 -15.09 -12.34
C LYS A 308 7.96 -14.96 -11.36
N ASN A 309 7.85 -15.88 -10.42
CA ASN A 309 6.90 -15.84 -9.33
C ASN A 309 7.53 -15.19 -8.10
N GLY A 310 6.84 -14.25 -7.51
CA GLY A 310 7.31 -13.61 -6.29
C GLY A 310 6.63 -12.29 -5.99
N TRP A 311 6.97 -11.73 -4.86
CA TRP A 311 6.38 -10.51 -4.32
C TRP A 311 7.30 -9.30 -4.50
N SER A 312 6.74 -8.19 -4.90
CA SER A 312 7.43 -6.91 -5.00
C SER A 312 6.55 -5.76 -4.53
N ALA A 313 7.17 -4.66 -4.12
CA ALA A 313 6.44 -3.42 -3.91
C ALA A 313 5.83 -2.93 -5.22
N ALA A 314 4.56 -2.53 -5.18
CA ALA A 314 3.92 -1.85 -6.28
C ALA A 314 4.42 -0.41 -6.38
N GLN A 315 4.41 0.15 -7.58
CA GLN A 315 4.61 1.59 -7.77
C GLN A 315 3.38 2.37 -7.24
N ASN A 316 3.44 3.69 -7.27
CA ASN A 316 2.31 4.54 -6.85
C ASN A 316 1.16 4.59 -7.88
N ILE A 317 1.08 3.61 -8.73
CA ILE A 317 0.11 3.44 -9.80
C ILE A 317 -0.45 2.02 -9.74
N LEU A 318 -1.77 1.89 -9.86
CA LEU A 318 -2.43 0.59 -10.05
C LEU A 318 -2.69 0.39 -11.53
N GLU A 319 -2.12 -0.70 -12.04
CA GLU A 319 -2.32 -1.12 -13.43
C GLU A 319 -3.62 -1.93 -13.57
N PRO A 320 -4.33 -1.82 -14.70
CA PRO A 320 -5.45 -2.71 -14.99
C PRO A 320 -5.01 -4.17 -15.03
N TRP A 321 -5.91 -5.09 -14.78
CA TRP A 321 -5.70 -6.52 -14.68
C TRP A 321 -4.81 -7.00 -13.54
N ASN A 322 -4.08 -6.12 -12.86
CA ASN A 322 -3.18 -6.52 -11.80
C ASN A 322 -3.85 -6.40 -10.43
N GLY A 323 -3.68 -7.42 -9.60
CA GLY A 323 -4.10 -7.40 -8.20
C GLY A 323 -2.98 -6.94 -7.29
N TYR A 324 -3.37 -6.39 -6.15
CA TYR A 324 -2.45 -5.84 -5.15
C TYR A 324 -2.86 -6.29 -3.76
N ALA A 325 -1.89 -6.67 -2.96
CA ALA A 325 -2.13 -6.89 -1.55
C ALA A 325 -1.67 -5.66 -0.76
N VAL A 326 -2.45 -5.32 0.26
CA VAL A 326 -2.17 -4.18 1.14
C VAL A 326 -2.57 -4.50 2.57
N PHE A 327 -1.71 -4.15 3.52
CA PHE A 327 -2.01 -4.27 4.93
C PHE A 327 -2.63 -2.99 5.47
N SER A 328 -3.70 -3.11 6.25
CA SER A 328 -4.30 -1.99 6.97
C SER A 328 -4.35 -2.29 8.46
N ALA A 329 -3.86 -1.39 9.29
CA ALA A 329 -3.90 -1.57 10.74
C ALA A 329 -5.33 -1.44 11.31
N ASN A 330 -6.20 -0.67 10.62
CA ASN A 330 -7.56 -0.37 11.04
C ASN A 330 -8.53 -0.46 9.86
N ASN A 331 -9.83 -0.25 10.09
CA ASN A 331 -10.74 0.06 9.01
C ASN A 331 -10.31 1.38 8.36
N SER A 332 -10.05 1.36 7.07
CA SER A 332 -9.54 2.49 6.31
C SER A 332 -9.99 2.40 4.85
N SER A 333 -9.43 3.22 3.98
CA SER A 333 -9.73 3.19 2.55
C SER A 333 -8.54 3.62 1.70
N ILE A 334 -8.58 3.20 0.44
CA ILE A 334 -7.73 3.72 -0.62
C ILE A 334 -8.65 4.39 -1.64
N THR A 335 -8.34 5.63 -1.99
CA THR A 335 -9.06 6.37 -3.03
C THR A 335 -8.26 6.32 -4.32
N LEU A 336 -8.80 5.64 -5.34
CA LEU A 336 -8.24 5.60 -6.69
C LEU A 336 -8.65 6.85 -7.44
N ILE A 337 -7.68 7.48 -8.11
CA ILE A 337 -7.85 8.77 -8.78
C ILE A 337 -7.66 8.54 -10.29
N PRO A 338 -8.74 8.66 -11.08
CA PRO A 338 -8.70 8.41 -12.52
C PRO A 338 -7.94 9.47 -13.32
N PHE A 339 -7.57 10.57 -12.68
CA PHE A 339 -6.78 11.65 -13.28
C PHE A 339 -5.57 11.92 -12.39
N TYR A 340 -4.38 11.80 -12.91
CA TYR A 340 -3.17 12.09 -12.16
C TYR A 340 -2.31 13.12 -12.89
N ASP A 341 -1.67 13.94 -12.10
CA ASP A 341 -0.68 14.90 -12.59
C ASP A 341 0.70 14.24 -12.45
N ASP A 342 1.41 14.08 -13.56
CA ASP A 342 2.78 13.53 -13.58
C ASP A 342 3.73 14.32 -12.66
N ASN A 343 3.36 15.54 -12.31
CA ASN A 343 4.13 16.40 -11.40
C ASN A 343 3.87 16.14 -9.90
N GLN A 344 2.97 15.24 -9.52
CA GLN A 344 2.66 14.97 -8.10
C GLN A 344 3.55 13.92 -7.43
N SER A 345 4.66 13.52 -8.00
CA SER A 345 5.70 12.77 -7.26
C SER A 345 6.46 13.67 -6.27
N ARG A 346 5.77 14.51 -5.50
CA ARG A 346 6.36 15.09 -4.30
C ARG A 346 6.27 14.08 -3.18
N SER A 347 7.17 13.08 -3.22
CA SER A 347 7.50 12.38 -1.99
C SER A 347 7.99 13.43 -0.99
N ARG A 348 7.49 13.39 0.24
CA ARG A 348 8.09 14.13 1.35
C ARG A 348 9.60 13.86 1.30
N THR A 349 10.41 14.90 1.24
CA THR A 349 11.84 14.74 1.41
C THR A 349 12.04 14.13 2.79
N PRO A 350 12.62 12.91 2.91
CA PRO A 350 12.86 12.31 4.21
C PRO A 350 13.73 13.25 5.07
N SER A 351 13.53 13.24 6.37
CA SER A 351 14.46 13.95 7.26
C SER A 351 15.85 13.33 7.11
N LEU A 352 16.90 14.07 7.40
CA LEU A 352 18.29 13.58 7.32
C LEU A 352 18.56 12.35 8.20
N GLU A 353 17.68 12.07 9.14
CA GLU A 353 17.78 10.96 10.09
C GLU A 353 16.94 9.73 9.68
N GLU A 354 16.00 9.90 8.74
CA GLU A 354 15.20 8.81 8.21
C GLU A 354 15.96 8.03 7.13
N TRP A 355 15.88 6.71 7.16
CA TRP A 355 16.44 5.88 6.12
C TRP A 355 15.68 4.54 5.97
N SER A 356 15.82 3.92 4.82
CA SER A 356 15.29 2.59 4.56
C SER A 356 16.23 1.75 3.71
N LEU A 357 16.33 0.48 4.04
CA LEU A 357 17.04 -0.53 3.29
C LEU A 357 16.04 -1.59 2.80
N ASN A 358 15.83 -1.64 1.50
CA ASN A 358 14.99 -2.64 0.86
C ASN A 358 15.81 -3.89 0.55
N ILE A 359 15.44 -5.02 1.13
CA ILE A 359 16.14 -6.29 1.00
C ILE A 359 15.44 -7.15 -0.04
N LYS A 360 16.20 -7.62 -1.02
CA LYS A 360 15.76 -8.50 -2.09
C LYS A 360 16.33 -9.89 -1.89
N VAL A 361 15.52 -10.90 -2.13
CA VAL A 361 15.97 -12.28 -2.26
C VAL A 361 15.46 -12.87 -3.57
N GLU A 362 16.36 -13.52 -4.28
CA GLU A 362 16.08 -14.11 -5.58
C GLU A 362 16.65 -15.52 -5.67
N SER A 363 15.93 -16.38 -6.38
CA SER A 363 16.39 -17.68 -6.86
C SER A 363 16.16 -17.78 -8.36
N GLU A 364 16.41 -18.94 -8.95
CA GLU A 364 16.18 -19.19 -10.37
C GLU A 364 14.71 -18.96 -10.77
N SER A 365 13.76 -19.38 -9.91
CA SER A 365 12.31 -19.40 -10.20
C SER A 365 11.49 -18.42 -9.37
N PHE A 366 12.02 -17.93 -8.26
CA PHE A 366 11.28 -17.10 -7.31
C PHE A 366 12.08 -15.87 -6.89
N PHE A 367 11.36 -14.83 -6.53
CA PHE A 367 11.92 -13.62 -5.93
C PHE A 367 11.02 -13.10 -4.80
N ASN A 368 11.58 -12.30 -3.91
CA ASN A 368 10.83 -11.56 -2.90
C ASN A 368 11.56 -10.24 -2.58
N TYR A 369 10.87 -9.12 -2.82
CA TYR A 369 11.39 -7.75 -2.66
C TYR A 369 10.54 -6.94 -1.66
N MET A 370 9.85 -7.62 -0.76
CA MET A 370 8.94 -6.95 0.18
C MET A 370 9.62 -6.43 1.43
N THR A 371 10.78 -7.00 1.80
CA THR A 371 11.34 -6.74 3.13
C THR A 371 12.07 -5.42 3.18
N VAL A 372 11.68 -4.59 4.13
CA VAL A 372 12.23 -3.25 4.35
C VAL A 372 12.57 -3.09 5.84
N ILE A 373 13.77 -2.62 6.10
CA ILE A 373 14.18 -2.21 7.45
C ILE A 373 14.63 -0.76 7.43
N GLY A 374 14.59 -0.08 8.58
CA GLY A 374 15.03 1.31 8.59
C GLY A 374 14.73 2.07 9.86
N ARG A 375 14.78 3.39 9.73
CA ARG A 375 14.42 4.34 10.78
C ARG A 375 13.48 5.40 10.27
N LYS A 376 12.47 5.71 11.08
CA LYS A 376 11.48 6.77 10.81
C LYS A 376 11.25 7.60 12.05
N GLU A 377 10.95 8.86 11.79
CA GLU A 377 10.46 9.78 12.80
C GLU A 377 9.21 9.22 13.46
N PHE A 378 8.84 9.11 14.52
CA PHE A 378 7.64 8.50 15.17
C PHE A 378 7.57 6.98 15.19
N ALA A 379 8.51 6.26 14.56
CA ALA A 379 8.61 4.82 14.75
C ALA A 379 9.12 4.49 16.16
N LYS A 380 8.68 3.35 16.71
CA LYS A 380 9.10 2.85 18.01
C LYS A 380 10.11 1.72 17.82
N ASN A 381 10.89 1.44 18.85
CA ASN A 381 11.77 0.27 18.86
C ASN A 381 11.01 -1.03 19.21
N LEU A 382 9.70 -0.97 19.30
CA LEU A 382 8.75 -2.07 19.49
C LEU A 382 7.69 -1.97 18.40
N THR A 383 6.83 -2.98 18.29
CA THR A 383 5.77 -3.06 17.26
C THR A 383 4.90 -1.79 17.19
N ASP A 384 4.78 -1.24 16.01
CA ASP A 384 3.92 -0.11 15.70
C ASP A 384 3.27 -0.22 14.30
N THR A 385 2.68 0.87 13.79
CA THR A 385 1.97 0.88 12.51
C THR A 385 2.90 0.84 11.28
N TYR A 386 4.21 1.02 11.46
CA TYR A 386 5.21 0.89 10.40
C TYR A 386 5.68 -0.55 10.21
N ASP A 387 5.38 -1.43 11.17
CA ASP A 387 5.79 -2.82 11.16
C ASP A 387 4.70 -3.69 10.54
N ILE A 388 4.89 -4.03 9.29
CA ILE A 388 3.90 -4.78 8.52
C ILE A 388 4.17 -6.27 8.67
N PRO A 389 3.17 -7.07 9.14
CA PRO A 389 3.33 -8.50 9.24
C PRO A 389 3.46 -9.16 7.86
N SER A 390 4.20 -10.25 7.79
CA SER A 390 4.33 -11.04 6.57
C SER A 390 2.99 -11.65 6.18
N PRO A 391 2.57 -11.52 4.92
CA PRO A 391 1.32 -12.12 4.46
C PRO A 391 1.40 -13.64 4.41
N LYS A 392 0.33 -14.31 4.81
CA LYS A 392 0.16 -15.76 4.68
C LYS A 392 -0.51 -16.12 3.36
N PHE A 393 0.02 -15.63 2.25
CA PHE A 393 -0.55 -15.87 0.94
C PHE A 393 -0.12 -17.22 0.33
N LEU A 394 -0.90 -17.70 -0.66
CA LEU A 394 -0.77 -19.01 -1.29
C LEU A 394 0.62 -19.31 -1.87
N GLU A 395 1.32 -18.31 -2.36
CA GLU A 395 2.61 -18.46 -3.05
C GLU A 395 3.71 -17.64 -2.34
N ASN A 396 4.15 -18.12 -1.18
CA ASN A 396 5.28 -17.52 -0.47
C ASN A 396 6.44 -18.52 -0.36
N LYS A 397 6.95 -18.95 -1.51
CA LYS A 397 7.99 -20.00 -1.62
C LYS A 397 9.41 -19.53 -1.35
N LEU A 398 9.62 -18.22 -1.36
CA LEU A 398 10.87 -17.57 -1.01
C LEU A 398 10.55 -16.29 -0.27
N SER A 399 11.05 -16.14 0.94
CA SER A 399 10.85 -14.92 1.72
C SER A 399 12.04 -14.65 2.65
N ILE A 400 12.28 -13.38 2.92
CA ILE A 400 13.10 -12.93 4.04
C ILE A 400 12.22 -12.09 4.93
N VAL A 401 12.22 -12.35 6.23
CA VAL A 401 11.35 -11.70 7.21
C VAL A 401 12.17 -11.23 8.40
N THR A 402 11.71 -10.19 9.08
CA THR A 402 12.35 -9.66 10.27
C THR A 402 11.61 -10.04 11.55
N SER A 403 12.27 -9.93 12.69
CA SER A 403 11.70 -10.11 14.03
C SER A 403 11.81 -8.83 14.82
N LEU A 404 10.72 -8.41 15.43
CA LEU A 404 10.67 -7.21 16.25
C LEU A 404 11.02 -7.46 17.73
N ASP A 405 11.03 -8.71 18.16
CA ASP A 405 11.33 -9.08 19.53
C ASP A 405 12.35 -10.22 19.63
N SER A 406 13.03 -10.30 20.78
CA SER A 406 13.94 -11.39 21.11
C SER A 406 13.26 -12.75 21.33
N LYS A 407 11.92 -12.82 21.26
CA LYS A 407 11.10 -14.02 21.53
C LYS A 407 10.80 -14.85 20.27
N ASN A 408 11.45 -14.55 19.14
CA ASN A 408 11.40 -15.38 17.93
C ASN A 408 10.16 -15.28 17.06
N SER A 409 9.43 -14.19 17.12
CA SER A 409 8.27 -13.94 16.25
C SER A 409 8.72 -13.35 14.90
N TYR A 410 9.31 -14.17 14.04
CA TYR A 410 9.74 -13.75 12.69
C TYR A 410 8.56 -13.76 11.73
N HIS A 411 7.83 -12.66 11.69
CA HIS A 411 6.60 -12.57 10.89
C HIS A 411 6.38 -11.21 10.27
N TYR A 412 7.43 -10.38 10.14
CA TYR A 412 7.29 -9.03 9.60
C TYR A 412 8.07 -8.87 8.30
N ILE A 413 7.50 -8.11 7.37
CA ILE A 413 8.16 -7.68 6.13
C ILE A 413 8.66 -6.24 6.24
N SER A 414 8.35 -5.53 7.32
CA SER A 414 8.98 -4.25 7.64
C SER A 414 9.28 -4.15 9.12
N ASP A 415 10.40 -3.49 9.45
CA ASP A 415 10.84 -3.16 10.81
C ASP A 415 11.47 -1.77 10.77
N PHE A 416 10.67 -0.78 11.13
CA PHE A 416 11.13 0.60 11.26
C PHE A 416 11.28 0.96 12.73
N ARG A 417 12.43 1.50 13.09
CA ARG A 417 12.76 1.90 14.45
C ARG A 417 12.91 3.42 14.57
N SER A 418 12.93 3.92 15.80
CA SER A 418 13.09 5.34 16.08
C SER A 418 14.40 5.89 15.51
N THR A 419 14.36 7.12 15.02
CA THR A 419 15.54 7.88 14.60
C THR A 419 16.42 8.33 15.78
N ALA A 420 15.95 8.18 17.03
CA ALA A 420 16.73 8.55 18.22
C ALA A 420 18.06 7.77 18.37
N ASP A 421 18.13 6.56 17.81
CA ASP A 421 19.35 5.75 17.78
C ASP A 421 19.95 5.77 16.37
N PHE A 422 21.24 5.99 16.22
CA PHE A 422 21.93 5.90 14.93
C PHE A 422 22.28 4.45 14.57
N ASN A 423 22.71 3.68 15.54
CA ASN A 423 23.18 2.31 15.41
C ASN A 423 22.06 1.27 15.59
N GLY A 424 22.11 0.15 14.87
CA GLY A 424 21.08 -0.89 15.00
C GLY A 424 21.49 -2.26 14.51
N VAL A 425 20.75 -3.28 15.00
CA VAL A 425 20.88 -4.67 14.55
C VAL A 425 19.50 -5.21 14.27
N TRP A 426 19.24 -5.66 13.05
CA TRP A 426 18.00 -6.29 12.63
C TRP A 426 18.19 -7.77 12.45
N ASP A 427 17.32 -8.57 13.03
CA ASP A 427 17.27 -10.01 12.88
C ASP A 427 16.47 -10.35 11.62
N LEU A 428 17.05 -11.17 10.75
CA LEU A 428 16.43 -11.59 9.50
C LEU A 428 16.37 -13.12 9.43
N ARG A 429 15.31 -13.62 8.81
CA ARG A 429 15.14 -15.04 8.50
C ARG A 429 14.80 -15.25 7.05
N LEU A 430 15.63 -16.02 6.37
CA LEU A 430 15.38 -16.51 5.02
C LEU A 430 14.62 -17.83 5.08
N ASN A 431 13.45 -17.87 4.46
CA ASN A 431 12.65 -19.08 4.27
C ASN A 431 12.61 -19.40 2.78
N ALA A 432 12.82 -20.65 2.41
CA ALA A 432 12.69 -21.11 1.05
C ALA A 432 12.12 -22.53 1.02
N GLU A 433 11.37 -22.86 -0.05
CA GLU A 433 10.96 -24.24 -0.30
C GLU A 433 12.14 -25.11 -0.73
N LEU A 434 12.00 -26.41 -0.48
CA LEU A 434 12.94 -27.45 -0.94
C LEU A 434 13.18 -27.36 -2.45
N GLY A 435 14.45 -27.46 -2.85
CA GLY A 435 14.85 -27.42 -4.26
C GLY A 435 15.41 -26.07 -4.75
N GLN A 436 15.31 -25.00 -3.97
CA GLN A 436 16.00 -23.73 -4.28
C GLN A 436 17.49 -23.88 -3.95
N LYS A 437 18.37 -23.94 -4.97
CA LYS A 437 19.80 -24.26 -4.75
C LYS A 437 20.66 -23.04 -4.44
N ASN A 438 20.47 -21.97 -5.20
CA ASN A 438 21.23 -20.74 -5.06
C ASN A 438 20.24 -19.59 -4.83
N ILE A 439 20.37 -18.93 -3.71
CA ILE A 439 19.57 -17.75 -3.37
C ILE A 439 20.51 -16.56 -3.30
N PHE A 440 20.15 -15.48 -3.97
CA PHE A 440 20.89 -14.23 -3.94
C PHE A 440 20.17 -13.24 -3.04
N ILE A 441 20.87 -12.74 -2.02
CA ILE A 441 20.41 -11.67 -1.13
C ILE A 441 21.08 -10.38 -1.59
N SER A 442 20.32 -9.35 -1.86
CA SER A 442 20.83 -8.04 -2.30
C SER A 442 19.97 -6.92 -1.75
N THR A 443 20.32 -5.69 -2.07
CA THR A 443 19.54 -4.50 -1.74
C THR A 443 19.01 -3.82 -3.00
N SER A 444 17.92 -3.08 -2.87
CA SER A 444 17.31 -2.36 -3.98
C SER A 444 17.94 -0.98 -4.16
N GLU A 445 17.97 -0.48 -5.39
CA GLU A 445 18.30 0.91 -5.72
C GLU A 445 17.36 1.94 -5.06
N ASN A 446 16.15 1.50 -4.70
CA ASN A 446 15.19 2.31 -3.95
C ASN A 446 15.52 2.44 -2.45
N SER A 447 16.63 1.86 -2.00
CA SER A 447 17.13 2.05 -0.64
C SER A 447 17.65 3.48 -0.48
N PHE A 448 17.23 4.12 0.59
CA PHE A 448 17.63 5.49 0.92
C PHE A 448 18.31 5.50 2.28
N PHE A 449 19.52 6.02 2.35
CA PHE A 449 20.25 6.18 3.61
C PHE A 449 21.26 7.34 3.52
N PRO A 450 21.56 8.01 4.66
CA PRO A 450 22.49 9.13 4.69
C PRO A 450 23.93 8.70 4.44
N GLU A 451 24.74 9.65 4.00
CA GLU A 451 26.18 9.46 3.90
C GLU A 451 26.79 9.17 5.29
N GLY A 452 27.74 8.25 5.35
CA GLY A 452 28.37 7.83 6.61
C GLY A 452 27.65 6.71 7.36
N LEU A 453 26.51 6.23 6.86
CA LEU A 453 25.85 5.04 7.37
C LEU A 453 26.39 3.81 6.64
N TYR A 454 26.90 2.85 7.40
CA TYR A 454 27.46 1.58 6.90
C TYR A 454 26.55 0.42 7.27
N PHE A 455 26.66 -0.66 6.49
CA PHE A 455 25.90 -1.88 6.69
C PHE A 455 26.79 -3.12 6.58
N SER A 456 26.45 -4.16 7.33
CA SER A 456 26.95 -5.50 7.11
C SER A 456 25.83 -6.52 7.15
N LEU A 457 25.97 -7.61 6.38
CA LEU A 457 25.14 -8.80 6.50
C LEU A 457 25.97 -9.88 7.22
N VAL A 458 25.50 -10.30 8.38
CA VAL A 458 26.09 -11.37 9.18
C VAL A 458 25.34 -12.66 8.90
N ASP A 459 25.99 -13.63 8.31
CA ASP A 459 25.48 -14.98 8.08
C ASP A 459 25.79 -15.85 9.31
N ILE A 460 24.76 -16.20 10.04
CA ILE A 460 24.84 -16.96 11.28
C ILE A 460 25.28 -18.42 11.02
N GLN A 461 24.80 -19.01 9.91
CA GLN A 461 25.06 -20.42 9.58
C GLN A 461 26.51 -20.65 9.16
N ASN A 462 27.00 -19.77 8.27
CA ASN A 462 28.34 -19.88 7.70
C ASN A 462 29.40 -19.10 8.49
N LYS A 463 29.00 -18.43 9.58
CA LYS A 463 29.85 -17.57 10.42
C LYS A 463 30.67 -16.60 9.57
N SER A 464 30.01 -15.88 8.68
CA SER A 464 30.65 -14.93 7.77
C SER A 464 30.00 -13.56 7.80
N ILE A 465 30.76 -12.53 7.44
CA ILE A 465 30.31 -11.15 7.41
C ILE A 465 30.54 -10.60 5.99
N ASN A 466 29.49 -10.01 5.41
CA ASN A 466 29.60 -9.24 4.18
C ASN A 466 29.44 -7.75 4.50
N TYR A 467 30.54 -7.01 4.51
CA TYR A 467 30.55 -5.55 4.71
C TYR A 467 30.21 -4.76 3.45
N GLU A 468 30.11 -5.41 2.30
CA GLU A 468 29.79 -4.80 1.00
C GLU A 468 28.39 -5.20 0.49
N ILE A 469 27.47 -5.59 1.41
CA ILE A 469 26.14 -6.12 1.03
C ILE A 469 25.38 -5.17 0.10
N ILE A 470 25.57 -3.87 0.28
CA ILE A 470 24.92 -2.84 -0.55
C ILE A 470 25.39 -2.91 -2.01
N LYS A 471 26.68 -3.24 -2.24
CA LYS A 471 27.30 -3.25 -3.57
C LYS A 471 27.30 -4.63 -4.23
N THR A 472 27.58 -5.67 -3.46
CA THR A 472 27.89 -7.00 -4.01
C THR A 472 26.77 -8.01 -3.83
N GLY A 473 25.85 -7.78 -2.88
CA GLY A 473 24.93 -8.81 -2.45
C GLY A 473 25.62 -10.02 -1.82
N SER A 474 24.89 -11.10 -1.62
CA SER A 474 25.41 -12.35 -1.04
C SER A 474 24.75 -13.56 -1.69
N VAL A 475 25.53 -14.55 -2.09
CA VAL A 475 25.04 -15.83 -2.61
C VAL A 475 24.96 -16.84 -1.49
N VAL A 476 23.78 -17.41 -1.30
CA VAL A 476 23.48 -18.42 -0.29
C VAL A 476 23.23 -19.76 -0.98
N LYS A 477 24.00 -20.78 -0.60
CA LYS A 477 23.70 -22.15 -1.00
C LYS A 477 22.66 -22.72 -0.02
N TYR A 478 21.43 -22.85 -0.49
CA TYR A 478 20.33 -23.36 0.31
C TYR A 478 20.18 -24.88 0.09
N ASN A 479 20.42 -25.68 1.11
CA ASN A 479 20.34 -27.14 1.09
C ASN A 479 19.67 -27.71 2.34
N SER A 480 18.89 -26.92 3.03
CA SER A 480 18.30 -27.27 4.32
C SER A 480 16.79 -27.09 4.28
N ASP A 481 16.07 -27.94 5.01
CA ASP A 481 14.63 -27.81 5.27
C ASP A 481 14.35 -26.74 6.34
N LEU A 482 15.40 -26.12 6.87
CA LEU A 482 15.32 -25.15 7.95
C LEU A 482 15.58 -23.74 7.39
N SER A 483 14.87 -22.78 7.96
CA SER A 483 15.12 -21.36 7.72
C SER A 483 16.54 -20.98 8.11
N LEU A 484 17.14 -20.04 7.39
CA LEU A 484 18.48 -19.51 7.68
C LEU A 484 18.38 -18.15 8.36
N ASP A 485 19.14 -17.97 9.43
CA ASP A 485 19.17 -16.72 10.20
C ASP A 485 20.33 -15.82 9.77
N TYR A 486 20.02 -14.55 9.60
CA TYR A 486 20.94 -13.46 9.27
C TYR A 486 20.74 -12.30 10.23
N LYS A 487 21.74 -11.41 10.29
CA LYS A 487 21.55 -10.08 10.89
C LYS A 487 22.08 -9.01 9.95
N ILE A 488 21.34 -7.89 9.89
CA ILE A 488 21.88 -6.64 9.34
C ILE A 488 22.33 -5.79 10.52
N VAL A 489 23.57 -5.34 10.48
CA VAL A 489 24.09 -4.32 11.39
C VAL A 489 24.23 -3.02 10.64
N SER A 490 23.71 -1.94 11.19
CA SER A 490 23.85 -0.60 10.63
C SER A 490 24.39 0.39 11.66
N GLY A 491 25.12 1.39 11.20
CA GLY A 491 25.70 2.43 12.05
C GLY A 491 26.95 3.07 11.44
N ASP A 492 27.75 3.73 12.26
CA ASP A 492 29.07 4.13 11.83
C ASP A 492 29.96 2.91 11.57
N LYS A 493 31.03 3.10 10.79
CA LYS A 493 31.90 2.01 10.35
C LYS A 493 32.49 1.20 11.50
N ASN A 494 32.88 1.85 12.59
CA ASN A 494 33.48 1.19 13.73
C ASN A 494 32.46 0.33 14.48
N TYR A 495 31.26 0.86 14.72
CA TYR A 495 30.17 0.10 15.33
C TYR A 495 29.80 -1.13 14.50
N VAL A 496 29.65 -0.98 13.18
CA VAL A 496 29.30 -2.09 12.28
C VAL A 496 30.35 -3.19 12.35
N THR A 497 31.65 -2.82 12.31
CA THR A 497 32.74 -3.80 12.38
C THR A 497 32.74 -4.56 13.72
N ILE A 498 32.81 -3.84 14.82
CA ILE A 498 32.91 -4.45 16.17
C ILE A 498 31.66 -5.27 16.50
N THR A 499 30.47 -4.75 16.17
CA THR A 499 29.22 -5.45 16.49
C THR A 499 29.07 -6.73 15.67
N SER A 500 29.42 -6.71 14.39
CA SER A 500 29.35 -7.88 13.52
C SER A 500 30.28 -9.00 13.99
N GLU A 501 31.52 -8.67 14.33
CA GLU A 501 32.49 -9.63 14.88
C GLU A 501 32.02 -10.21 16.21
N LYS A 502 31.54 -9.35 17.12
CA LYS A 502 31.01 -9.77 18.42
C LYS A 502 29.80 -10.70 18.29
N ILE A 503 28.93 -10.47 17.28
CA ILE A 503 27.81 -11.37 17.00
C ILE A 503 28.34 -12.78 16.70
N LEU A 504 29.35 -12.91 15.84
CA LEU A 504 29.92 -14.21 15.49
C LEU A 504 30.67 -14.87 16.65
N GLU A 505 31.39 -14.11 17.44
CA GLU A 505 32.10 -14.63 18.63
C GLU A 505 31.14 -15.26 19.65
N ASN A 506 29.93 -14.76 19.76
CA ASN A 506 28.92 -15.26 20.68
C ASN A 506 28.16 -16.51 20.15
N ILE A 507 28.41 -16.93 18.91
CA ILE A 507 27.79 -18.14 18.36
C ILE A 507 28.65 -19.36 18.68
N PRO A 508 28.10 -20.37 19.40
CA PRO A 508 28.84 -21.60 19.69
C PRO A 508 29.37 -22.29 18.42
N ASP A 509 30.53 -22.91 18.49
CA ASP A 509 31.12 -23.62 17.35
C ASP A 509 30.51 -25.00 17.12
N LYS A 510 29.97 -25.61 18.15
CA LYS A 510 29.45 -26.99 18.13
C LYS A 510 28.26 -27.15 19.07
N TYR A 511 27.51 -28.18 18.80
CA TYR A 511 26.49 -28.62 19.75
C TYR A 511 27.14 -29.11 21.02
N PHE A 512 26.56 -28.75 22.16
CA PHE A 512 27.07 -29.16 23.46
C PHE A 512 25.92 -29.31 24.46
N LEU A 513 26.02 -30.33 25.33
CA LEU A 513 25.16 -30.48 26.51
C LEU A 513 26.07 -30.54 27.74
N SER A 514 25.89 -29.61 28.66
CA SER A 514 26.66 -29.57 29.92
C SER A 514 26.33 -30.74 30.84
N GLN A 515 27.20 -30.98 31.81
CA GLN A 515 26.82 -31.74 32.99
C GLN A 515 25.75 -30.91 33.76
N ASN A 516 24.71 -31.58 34.27
CA ASN A 516 23.72 -30.88 35.10
C ASN A 516 24.38 -30.34 36.39
N TYR A 517 23.90 -29.19 36.83
CA TYR A 517 24.37 -28.59 38.08
C TYR A 517 23.18 -28.09 38.90
N PRO A 518 23.15 -28.44 40.22
CA PRO A 518 24.07 -29.37 40.93
C PRO A 518 23.95 -30.83 40.45
N ASN A 519 24.98 -31.61 40.69
CA ASN A 519 25.00 -33.06 40.49
C ASN A 519 25.94 -33.71 41.51
N PRO A 520 25.48 -34.44 42.55
CA PRO A 520 24.05 -34.81 42.78
C PRO A 520 23.13 -33.63 43.02
N PHE A 521 21.81 -33.81 42.77
CA PHE A 521 20.81 -32.76 42.88
C PHE A 521 19.61 -33.20 43.71
N ASN A 522 18.86 -32.20 44.30
CA ASN A 522 17.68 -32.43 45.13
C ASN A 522 16.71 -31.22 45.09
N PRO A 523 15.48 -31.33 44.60
CA PRO A 523 15.08 -32.19 43.48
C PRO A 523 15.36 -31.50 42.14
N LYS A 524 15.84 -30.25 42.13
CA LYS A 524 16.02 -29.42 40.94
C LYS A 524 17.47 -29.39 40.46
N THR A 525 17.64 -29.44 39.16
CA THR A 525 18.92 -29.26 38.50
C THR A 525 18.79 -28.52 37.20
N LYS A 526 19.86 -27.85 36.76
CA LYS A 526 19.98 -27.09 35.53
C LYS A 526 20.88 -27.84 34.55
N LEU A 527 20.50 -27.85 33.31
CA LEU A 527 21.27 -28.28 32.15
C LEU A 527 21.51 -27.11 31.24
N ASP A 528 22.75 -26.77 30.93
CA ASP A 528 23.10 -25.80 29.91
C ASP A 528 23.41 -26.53 28.61
N TYR A 529 23.00 -25.96 27.48
CA TYR A 529 23.30 -26.54 26.17
C TYR A 529 23.55 -25.43 25.14
N GLU A 530 24.29 -25.78 24.11
CA GLU A 530 24.73 -24.85 23.08
C GLU A 530 24.32 -25.35 21.70
N LEU A 531 23.88 -24.42 20.86
CA LEU A 531 23.48 -24.65 19.49
C LEU A 531 24.27 -23.74 18.55
N PRO A 532 25.06 -24.27 17.60
CA PRO A 532 25.81 -23.46 16.64
C PRO A 532 24.93 -22.86 15.56
N LYS A 533 23.75 -23.42 15.36
CA LYS A 533 22.73 -22.95 14.40
C LYS A 533 21.35 -23.34 14.91
N ARG A 534 20.32 -22.71 14.33
CA ARG A 534 18.92 -23.09 14.54
C ARG A 534 18.74 -24.58 14.30
N SER A 535 18.05 -25.24 15.19
CA SER A 535 17.91 -26.69 15.14
C SER A 535 16.62 -27.16 15.82
N ASN A 536 16.03 -28.21 15.27
CA ASN A 536 15.06 -29.01 16.00
C ASN A 536 15.81 -29.78 17.06
N ILE A 537 15.52 -29.48 18.33
CA ILE A 537 16.17 -30.08 19.47
C ILE A 537 15.18 -30.86 20.32
N GLN A 538 15.66 -31.99 20.82
CA GLN A 538 14.96 -32.78 21.82
C GLN A 538 15.87 -33.03 23.00
N ILE A 539 15.42 -32.74 24.22
CA ILE A 539 16.11 -33.11 25.47
C ILE A 539 15.16 -33.95 26.30
N LEU A 540 15.49 -35.20 26.49
CA LEU A 540 14.70 -36.19 27.20
C LEU A 540 15.46 -36.73 28.43
N ILE A 541 14.71 -37.05 29.48
CA ILE A 541 15.20 -37.70 30.66
C ILE A 541 14.83 -39.18 30.58
N TYR A 542 15.81 -40.06 30.86
CA TYR A 542 15.65 -41.50 30.92
C TYR A 542 16.06 -42.04 32.28
N ASN A 543 15.44 -43.13 32.70
CA ASN A 543 15.87 -43.90 33.85
C ASN A 543 16.98 -44.94 33.43
N VAL A 544 17.48 -45.71 34.37
CA VAL A 544 18.51 -46.72 34.13
C VAL A 544 18.07 -47.87 33.22
N LEU A 545 16.79 -48.10 33.06
CA LEU A 545 16.21 -49.08 32.15
C LEU A 545 16.04 -48.56 30.73
N GLY A 546 16.40 -47.29 30.49
CA GLY A 546 16.22 -46.64 29.20
C GLY A 546 14.78 -46.19 28.91
N GLN A 547 13.90 -46.21 29.90
CA GLN A 547 12.52 -45.72 29.77
C GLN A 547 12.52 -44.20 29.87
N GLN A 548 11.75 -43.56 29.00
CA GLN A 548 11.56 -42.12 29.01
C GLN A 548 10.76 -41.68 30.24
N VAL A 549 11.32 -40.78 31.01
CA VAL A 549 10.76 -40.23 32.24
C VAL A 549 10.06 -38.87 31.95
N LYS A 550 10.75 -37.99 31.24
CA LYS A 550 10.23 -36.64 30.94
C LYS A 550 10.81 -36.10 29.63
N ILE A 551 9.97 -35.36 28.92
CA ILE A 551 10.40 -34.50 27.81
C ILE A 551 10.63 -33.09 28.40
N LEU A 552 11.87 -32.63 28.41
CA LEU A 552 12.21 -31.29 28.85
C LEU A 552 11.97 -30.26 27.72
N ILE A 553 12.35 -30.62 26.50
CA ILE A 553 12.17 -29.79 25.30
C ILE A 553 12.04 -30.70 24.07
N ASN A 554 11.14 -30.33 23.17
CA ASN A 554 10.95 -30.95 21.85
C ASN A 554 10.40 -29.88 20.90
N LYS A 555 11.27 -29.03 20.39
CA LYS A 555 10.89 -27.93 19.49
C LYS A 555 12.08 -27.39 18.74
N GLU A 556 11.82 -26.56 17.73
CA GLU A 556 12.85 -25.74 17.12
C GLU A 556 13.37 -24.68 18.11
N GLN A 557 14.68 -24.51 18.15
CA GLN A 557 15.38 -23.58 19.03
C GLN A 557 16.42 -22.79 18.23
N ASN A 558 16.61 -21.52 18.56
CA ASN A 558 17.60 -20.64 17.95
C ASN A 558 19.03 -21.10 18.34
N TYR A 559 20.01 -20.61 17.57
CA TYR A 559 21.42 -20.70 17.94
C TYR A 559 21.72 -19.96 19.25
N GLY A 560 22.85 -20.29 19.87
CA GLY A 560 23.32 -19.67 21.10
C GLY A 560 23.34 -20.63 22.29
N SER A 561 23.58 -20.05 23.46
CA SER A 561 23.64 -20.80 24.74
C SER A 561 22.26 -20.72 25.43
N HIS A 562 21.82 -21.87 25.90
CA HIS A 562 20.50 -22.05 26.52
C HIS A 562 20.60 -22.82 27.81
N SER A 563 19.54 -22.71 28.62
CA SER A 563 19.41 -23.43 29.88
C SER A 563 18.04 -24.06 30.01
N ILE A 564 17.98 -25.26 30.61
CA ILE A 564 16.71 -25.90 30.94
C ILE A 564 16.82 -26.54 32.31
N PHE A 565 15.72 -26.60 33.04
CA PHE A 565 15.65 -27.13 34.38
C PHE A 565 14.87 -28.45 34.39
N TRP A 566 15.30 -29.38 35.22
CA TRP A 566 14.51 -30.53 35.60
C TRP A 566 14.25 -30.49 37.10
N ASP A 567 13.00 -30.71 37.44
CA ASP A 567 12.44 -30.61 38.80
C ASP A 567 12.34 -31.95 39.52
N GLY A 568 12.87 -33.04 38.93
CA GLY A 568 12.77 -34.39 39.50
C GLY A 568 11.37 -35.01 39.40
N LEU A 569 10.51 -34.45 38.51
CA LEU A 569 9.18 -35.00 38.22
C LEU A 569 9.18 -35.76 36.89
N ASP A 570 8.27 -36.74 36.78
CA ASP A 570 7.97 -37.45 35.55
C ASP A 570 7.07 -36.62 34.62
N GLN A 571 6.63 -37.21 33.49
CA GLN A 571 5.77 -36.55 32.52
C GLN A 571 4.36 -36.27 33.08
N LEU A 572 3.92 -37.02 34.11
CA LEU A 572 2.63 -36.88 34.76
C LEU A 572 2.67 -35.93 35.97
N GLY A 573 3.85 -35.42 36.32
CA GLY A 573 4.04 -34.54 37.47
C GLY A 573 4.30 -35.28 38.79
N ASN A 574 4.52 -36.60 38.74
CA ASN A 574 4.85 -37.36 39.94
C ASN A 574 6.33 -37.29 40.24
N GLU A 575 6.73 -37.32 41.50
CA GLU A 575 8.10 -37.40 41.94
C GLU A 575 8.76 -38.73 41.51
N VAL A 576 9.92 -38.63 40.89
CA VAL A 576 10.66 -39.83 40.56
C VAL A 576 11.54 -40.31 41.75
N SER A 577 11.92 -41.58 41.75
CA SER A 577 12.73 -42.17 42.81
C SER A 577 14.15 -41.61 42.84
N THR A 578 14.80 -41.58 44.02
CA THR A 578 16.25 -41.38 44.15
C THR A 578 16.99 -42.37 43.25
N GLY A 579 17.97 -41.91 42.48
CA GLY A 579 18.69 -42.77 41.59
C GLY A 579 19.41 -42.06 40.42
N VAL A 580 19.92 -42.88 39.51
CA VAL A 580 20.62 -42.43 38.31
C VAL A 580 19.63 -42.20 37.18
N TYR A 581 19.76 -41.05 36.53
CA TYR A 581 19.01 -40.65 35.36
C TYR A 581 19.96 -40.20 34.25
N PHE A 582 19.46 -40.13 33.05
CA PHE A 582 20.22 -39.70 31.89
C PHE A 582 19.46 -38.62 31.13
N ALA A 583 20.10 -37.47 30.94
CA ALA A 583 19.62 -36.44 30.02
C ALA A 583 20.25 -36.68 28.66
N ARG A 584 19.41 -36.86 27.63
CA ARG A 584 19.86 -37.01 26.24
C ARG A 584 19.39 -35.86 25.41
N MET A 585 20.33 -35.12 24.84
CA MET A 585 20.09 -34.11 23.83
C MET A 585 20.27 -34.74 22.46
N THR A 586 19.30 -34.54 21.56
CA THR A 586 19.29 -34.98 20.17
C THR A 586 18.90 -33.86 19.24
N THR A 587 19.63 -33.74 18.12
CA THR A 587 19.29 -32.92 16.96
C THR A 587 19.38 -33.79 15.70
N SER A 588 19.14 -33.22 14.50
CA SER A 588 19.28 -33.94 13.22
C SER A 588 20.70 -34.50 12.99
N SER A 589 21.74 -33.90 13.58
CA SER A 589 23.14 -34.21 13.33
C SER A 589 23.98 -34.46 14.59
N PHE A 590 23.37 -34.44 15.78
CA PHE A 590 24.09 -34.55 17.04
C PHE A 590 23.29 -35.27 18.10
N THR A 591 23.97 -36.09 18.90
CA THR A 591 23.41 -36.72 20.11
C THR A 591 24.46 -36.72 21.21
N GLN A 592 24.06 -36.28 22.40
CA GLN A 592 24.90 -36.34 23.61
C GLN A 592 24.08 -36.71 24.83
N THR A 593 24.63 -37.53 25.72
CA THR A 593 23.97 -37.98 26.94
C THR A 593 24.83 -37.63 28.15
N LYS A 594 24.17 -37.15 29.22
CA LYS A 594 24.79 -36.87 30.53
C LYS A 594 24.10 -37.66 31.63
N LYS A 595 24.94 -38.24 32.51
CA LYS A 595 24.49 -38.99 33.68
C LYS A 595 24.22 -38.02 34.83
N MET A 596 23.08 -38.18 35.48
CA MET A 596 22.63 -37.33 36.59
C MET A 596 22.30 -38.21 37.81
N LEU A 597 22.56 -37.70 39.02
CA LEU A 597 22.26 -38.40 40.26
C LEU A 597 21.29 -37.59 41.10
N LEU A 598 20.07 -38.11 41.25
CA LEU A 598 19.04 -37.51 42.11
C LEU A 598 19.17 -38.10 43.52
N LEU A 599 19.29 -37.25 44.50
CA LEU A 599 19.25 -37.58 45.93
C LEU A 599 18.02 -36.88 46.53
N LYS A 600 17.25 -37.59 47.32
CA LYS A 600 16.15 -37.01 48.10
C LYS A 600 16.56 -36.87 49.53
#